data_1c3280bfc8271a5ad94e86295edb431c
#
_entry.id   1c3280bfc8271a5ad94e86295edb431c
#
_cell.length_a   1.000
_cell.length_b   1.000
_cell.length_c   1.000
_cell.angle_alpha   90.00
_cell.angle_beta   90.00
_cell.angle_gamma   90.00
#
_symmetry.space_group_name_H-M   'P 1'
#
loop_
_entity.id
_entity.type
_entity.pdbx_description
1 polymer ?
#
loop_
_entity_poly.entity_id
_entity_poly.type
_entity_poly.pdbx_seq_one_letter_code
_entity_poly.pdbx_strand_id
1 'polypeptide(L)'
;GWVDVRLSEKGEAEASHGGSMLAERGLLPDVVHTSLLRRAIHTSQLALDACDRHWIPVKRSWRLNERHYGALQGKDKAQTLAQYGEEQFQLWRRSFDTPPPAIDDADPFSQAHDARYADLGAAAPKTECLKDVITRMLPYWDEAIVPDLKAGKRVLVTAHGNSLRALVKHLDGITDADIAGVNIPTGIPLYYKLDENFKPVVKGGEYLDPEAAKIAMAAVAAQG
;
A
#
# COMPACT_ATOMS: atom_id res chain seq x y z
N GLY A 1 2.36 8.24 5.36
CA GLY A 1 2.47 7.58 6.65
C GLY A 1 1.14 7.17 7.24
N TRP A 2 1.06 7.05 8.56
CA TRP A 2 -0.14 6.61 9.28
C TRP A 2 -1.08 7.75 9.67
N VAL A 3 -0.78 8.99 9.31
CA VAL A 3 -1.77 10.08 9.42
C VAL A 3 -2.99 9.73 8.58
N ASP A 4 -4.17 9.71 9.21
CA ASP A 4 -5.38 9.14 8.61
C ASP A 4 -6.18 10.20 7.82
N VAL A 5 -5.60 10.66 6.71
CA VAL A 5 -6.23 11.60 5.78
C VAL A 5 -7.32 10.94 4.92
N ARG A 6 -8.29 11.72 4.50
CA ARG A 6 -9.34 11.30 3.54
C ARG A 6 -8.79 11.23 2.12
N LEU A 7 -9.49 10.55 1.24
CA LEU A 7 -9.29 10.70 -0.19
C LEU A 7 -9.65 12.14 -0.62
N SER A 8 -8.94 12.64 -1.63
CA SER A 8 -9.38 13.82 -2.38
C SER A 8 -10.46 13.42 -3.39
N GLU A 9 -11.19 14.39 -3.92
CA GLU A 9 -12.17 14.14 -5.01
C GLU A 9 -11.55 13.38 -6.18
N LYS A 10 -10.30 13.73 -6.54
CA LYS A 10 -9.53 12.99 -7.55
C LYS A 10 -9.31 11.54 -7.12
N GLY A 11 -8.92 11.30 -5.87
CA GLY A 11 -8.70 9.95 -5.34
C GLY A 11 -9.98 9.11 -5.31
N GLU A 12 -11.13 9.72 -5.03
CA GLU A 12 -12.43 9.06 -5.10
C GLU A 12 -12.80 8.66 -6.53
N ALA A 13 -12.59 9.57 -7.49
CA ALA A 13 -12.81 9.29 -8.91
C ALA A 13 -11.88 8.18 -9.43
N GLU A 14 -10.60 8.20 -9.04
CA GLU A 14 -9.63 7.15 -9.39
C GLU A 14 -10.05 5.79 -8.80
N ALA A 15 -10.53 5.75 -7.56
CA ALA A 15 -10.98 4.52 -6.92
C ALA A 15 -12.20 3.91 -7.63
N SER A 16 -13.20 4.73 -7.97
CA SER A 16 -14.38 4.31 -8.74
C SER A 16 -14.00 3.82 -10.14
N HIS A 17 -13.11 4.54 -10.83
CA HIS A 17 -12.61 4.14 -12.13
C HIS A 17 -11.85 2.80 -12.09
N GLY A 18 -11.05 2.59 -11.05
CA GLY A 18 -10.39 1.30 -10.81
C GLY A 18 -11.38 0.14 -10.71
N GLY A 19 -12.49 0.34 -10.00
CA GLY A 19 -13.59 -0.63 -9.93
C GLY A 19 -14.24 -0.90 -11.28
N SER A 20 -14.49 0.14 -12.08
CA SER A 20 -15.04 0.00 -13.45
C SER A 20 -14.11 -0.82 -14.34
N MET A 21 -12.80 -0.59 -14.29
CA MET A 21 -11.81 -1.39 -15.03
C MET A 21 -11.85 -2.87 -14.64
N LEU A 22 -12.05 -3.19 -13.34
CA LEU A 22 -12.22 -4.58 -12.90
C LEU A 22 -13.47 -5.23 -13.51
N ALA A 23 -14.59 -4.50 -13.54
CA ALA A 23 -15.84 -4.98 -14.14
C ALA A 23 -15.69 -5.21 -15.66
N GLU A 24 -15.12 -4.26 -16.38
CA GLU A 24 -14.91 -4.33 -17.84
C GLU A 24 -14.03 -5.52 -18.24
N ARG A 25 -13.05 -5.87 -17.41
CA ARG A 25 -12.14 -7.00 -17.64
C ARG A 25 -12.66 -8.33 -17.07
N GLY A 26 -13.84 -8.35 -16.46
CA GLY A 26 -14.41 -9.52 -15.81
C GLY A 26 -13.58 -10.04 -14.62
N LEU A 27 -12.78 -9.18 -14.00
CA LEU A 27 -11.92 -9.49 -12.86
C LEU A 27 -12.62 -9.16 -11.54
N LEU A 28 -13.85 -9.60 -11.38
CA LEU A 28 -14.66 -9.31 -10.20
C LEU A 28 -14.09 -9.99 -8.95
N PRO A 29 -13.80 -9.26 -7.87
CA PRO A 29 -13.23 -9.83 -6.66
C PRO A 29 -14.28 -10.65 -5.86
N ASP A 30 -13.79 -11.63 -5.09
CA ASP A 30 -14.59 -12.44 -4.16
C ASP A 30 -14.31 -12.06 -2.70
N VAL A 31 -13.19 -11.37 -2.45
CA VAL A 31 -12.79 -10.88 -1.14
C VAL A 31 -11.86 -9.68 -1.31
N VAL A 32 -11.94 -8.74 -0.37
CA VAL A 32 -11.02 -7.61 -0.29
C VAL A 32 -10.17 -7.72 0.97
N HIS A 33 -8.87 -7.44 0.83
CA HIS A 33 -7.95 -7.19 1.93
C HIS A 33 -7.52 -5.71 1.88
N THR A 34 -7.68 -4.99 2.98
CA THR A 34 -7.33 -3.57 3.06
C THR A 34 -6.72 -3.21 4.39
N SER A 35 -6.17 -2.00 4.50
CA SER A 35 -5.57 -1.48 5.73
C SER A 35 -6.59 -0.96 6.73
N LEU A 36 -6.12 -0.40 7.85
CA LEU A 36 -6.93 0.35 8.81
C LEU A 36 -7.00 1.85 8.51
N LEU A 37 -6.36 2.33 7.45
CA LEU A 37 -6.39 3.74 7.08
C LEU A 37 -7.61 4.02 6.18
N ARG A 38 -8.35 5.09 6.54
CA ARG A 38 -9.64 5.42 5.89
C ARG A 38 -9.55 5.56 4.38
N ARG A 39 -8.46 6.10 3.84
CA ARG A 39 -8.29 6.26 2.40
C ARG A 39 -8.28 4.94 1.64
N ALA A 40 -7.65 3.88 2.18
CA ALA A 40 -7.65 2.56 1.58
C ALA A 40 -9.00 1.85 1.75
N ILE A 41 -9.63 2.00 2.92
CA ILE A 41 -10.99 1.48 3.18
C ILE A 41 -11.97 2.12 2.20
N HIS A 42 -11.93 3.44 2.05
CA HIS A 42 -12.83 4.16 1.15
C HIS A 42 -12.56 3.82 -0.32
N THR A 43 -11.27 3.67 -0.72
CA THR A 43 -10.92 3.16 -2.04
C THR A 43 -11.57 1.81 -2.33
N SER A 44 -11.52 0.87 -1.36
CA SER A 44 -12.17 -0.42 -1.54
C SER A 44 -13.69 -0.31 -1.69
N GLN A 45 -14.33 0.55 -0.90
CA GLN A 45 -15.78 0.77 -0.99
C GLN A 45 -16.21 1.30 -2.35
N LEU A 46 -15.52 2.34 -2.85
CA LEU A 46 -15.81 2.95 -4.15
C LEU A 46 -15.54 1.98 -5.32
N ALA A 47 -14.45 1.21 -5.24
CA ALA A 47 -14.14 0.21 -6.25
C ALA A 47 -15.17 -0.92 -6.26
N LEU A 48 -15.61 -1.41 -5.09
CA LEU A 48 -16.62 -2.45 -4.98
C LEU A 48 -18.00 -1.97 -5.44
N ASP A 49 -18.36 -0.73 -5.15
CA ASP A 49 -19.58 -0.12 -5.65
C ASP A 49 -19.58 -0.06 -7.18
N ALA A 50 -18.49 0.43 -7.78
CA ALA A 50 -18.34 0.56 -9.23
C ALA A 50 -18.34 -0.78 -9.99
N CYS A 51 -18.03 -1.90 -9.34
CA CYS A 51 -18.07 -3.23 -9.95
C CYS A 51 -19.20 -4.15 -9.42
N ASP A 52 -20.17 -3.57 -8.70
CA ASP A 52 -21.33 -4.30 -8.14
C ASP A 52 -20.95 -5.44 -7.19
N ARG A 53 -19.87 -5.25 -6.40
CA ARG A 53 -19.34 -6.27 -5.48
C ARG A 53 -19.29 -5.81 -4.02
N HIS A 54 -20.00 -4.77 -3.62
CA HIS A 54 -20.00 -4.23 -2.26
C HIS A 54 -20.49 -5.21 -1.18
N TRP A 55 -21.14 -6.30 -1.56
CA TRP A 55 -21.64 -7.35 -0.65
C TRP A 55 -20.58 -8.40 -0.26
N ILE A 56 -19.40 -8.43 -0.88
CA ILE A 56 -18.36 -9.41 -0.57
C ILE A 56 -17.63 -9.11 0.74
N PRO A 57 -16.98 -10.11 1.37
CA PRO A 57 -16.20 -9.91 2.58
C PRO A 57 -15.05 -8.92 2.39
N VAL A 58 -14.88 -8.03 3.37
CA VAL A 58 -13.75 -7.09 3.46
C VAL A 58 -12.98 -7.36 4.75
N LYS A 59 -11.71 -7.78 4.62
CA LYS A 59 -10.79 -8.06 5.73
C LYS A 59 -9.83 -6.88 5.90
N ARG A 60 -9.73 -6.35 7.12
CA ARG A 60 -8.88 -5.21 7.44
C ARG A 60 -7.73 -5.62 8.33
N SER A 61 -6.53 -5.12 8.04
CA SER A 61 -5.36 -5.38 8.87
C SER A 61 -4.41 -4.18 8.87
N TRP A 62 -3.90 -3.81 10.04
CA TRP A 62 -2.83 -2.82 10.16
C TRP A 62 -1.56 -3.23 9.40
N ARG A 63 -1.36 -4.53 9.18
CA ARG A 63 -0.22 -5.07 8.41
C ARG A 63 -0.21 -4.64 6.95
N LEU A 64 -1.34 -4.13 6.44
CA LEU A 64 -1.46 -3.51 5.12
C LEU A 64 -1.39 -1.98 5.15
N ASN A 65 -1.21 -1.35 6.33
CA ASN A 65 -1.05 0.10 6.42
C ASN A 65 0.14 0.59 5.58
N GLU A 66 0.13 1.88 5.24
CA GLU A 66 1.29 2.56 4.67
C GLU A 66 2.49 2.43 5.62
N ARG A 67 3.69 2.62 5.10
CA ARG A 67 4.91 2.71 5.88
C ARG A 67 4.80 3.84 6.91
N HIS A 68 5.17 3.57 8.14
CA HIS A 68 5.17 4.56 9.20
C HIS A 68 6.33 5.54 9.01
N TYR A 69 6.04 6.81 8.76
CA TYR A 69 7.07 7.81 8.47
C TYR A 69 7.75 8.40 9.71
N GLY A 70 7.53 7.81 10.89
CA GLY A 70 8.18 8.24 12.12
C GLY A 70 7.91 9.70 12.44
N ALA A 71 8.93 10.39 12.92
CA ALA A 71 8.86 11.81 13.25
C ALA A 71 8.64 12.74 12.04
N LEU A 72 8.63 12.21 10.82
CA LEU A 72 8.29 12.97 9.61
C LEU A 72 6.79 13.00 9.33
N GLN A 73 5.97 12.25 10.08
CA GLN A 73 4.51 12.29 9.91
C GLN A 73 3.96 13.71 10.11
N GLY A 74 3.05 14.12 9.22
CA GLY A 74 2.41 15.43 9.26
C GLY A 74 3.30 16.60 8.85
N LYS A 75 4.60 16.38 8.59
CA LYS A 75 5.52 17.43 8.18
C LYS A 75 5.48 17.68 6.67
N ASP A 76 5.67 18.93 6.30
CA ASP A 76 5.80 19.34 4.90
C ASP A 76 7.11 18.82 4.30
N LYS A 77 7.03 18.32 3.04
CA LYS A 77 8.18 17.74 2.35
C LYS A 77 9.29 18.76 2.11
N ALA A 78 8.94 19.98 1.70
CA ALA A 78 9.92 21.02 1.39
C ALA A 78 10.63 21.49 2.68
N GLN A 79 9.90 21.62 3.78
CA GLN A 79 10.48 21.94 5.09
C GLN A 79 11.42 20.83 5.58
N THR A 80 11.03 19.57 5.42
CA THR A 80 11.86 18.43 5.80
C THR A 80 13.14 18.38 4.97
N LEU A 81 13.05 18.61 3.67
CA LEU A 81 14.18 18.69 2.76
C LEU A 81 15.14 19.82 3.16
N ALA A 82 14.60 21.02 3.45
CA ALA A 82 15.39 22.17 3.89
C ALA A 82 16.09 21.92 5.23
N GLN A 83 15.45 21.21 6.15
CA GLN A 83 15.98 20.93 7.49
C GLN A 83 17.09 19.88 7.50
N TYR A 84 16.96 18.80 6.71
CA TYR A 84 17.83 17.63 6.79
C TYR A 84 18.74 17.45 5.58
N GLY A 85 18.54 18.22 4.52
CA GLY A 85 19.27 18.11 3.26
C GLY A 85 18.73 16.98 2.35
N GLU A 86 19.09 17.09 1.07
CA GLU A 86 18.55 16.19 0.04
C GLU A 86 18.99 14.75 0.24
N GLU A 87 20.27 14.51 0.55
CA GLU A 87 20.83 13.17 0.72
C GLU A 87 20.09 12.40 1.82
N GLN A 88 19.93 13.00 3.01
CA GLN A 88 19.24 12.37 4.13
C GLN A 88 17.75 12.18 3.86
N PHE A 89 17.12 13.17 3.19
CA PHE A 89 15.72 13.10 2.82
C PHE A 89 15.45 11.95 1.82
N GLN A 90 16.32 11.80 0.81
CA GLN A 90 16.22 10.72 -0.16
C GLN A 90 16.49 9.36 0.50
N LEU A 91 17.46 9.28 1.40
CA LEU A 91 17.77 8.06 2.15
C LEU A 91 16.52 7.56 2.90
N TRP A 92 15.83 8.41 3.65
CA TRP A 92 14.60 8.03 4.36
C TRP A 92 13.44 7.68 3.45
N ARG A 93 13.38 8.26 2.25
CA ARG A 93 12.29 8.01 1.31
C ARG A 93 12.45 6.74 0.48
N ARG A 94 13.68 6.45 0.06
CA ARG A 94 13.96 5.46 -0.97
C ARG A 94 14.75 4.25 -0.48
N SER A 95 15.52 4.38 0.60
CA SER A 95 16.29 3.27 1.15
C SER A 95 15.38 2.09 1.54
N PHE A 96 15.92 0.90 1.35
CA PHE A 96 15.26 -0.34 1.75
C PHE A 96 15.23 -0.52 3.27
N ASP A 97 16.29 -0.15 3.97
CA ASP A 97 16.55 -0.53 5.37
C ASP A 97 16.83 0.64 6.33
N THR A 98 16.75 1.89 5.83
CA THR A 98 16.99 3.07 6.68
C THR A 98 15.68 3.79 7.02
N PRO A 99 15.15 3.64 8.26
CA PRO A 99 13.93 4.31 8.67
C PRO A 99 14.20 5.78 9.03
N PRO A 100 13.17 6.65 8.94
CA PRO A 100 13.21 7.96 9.58
C PRO A 100 13.34 7.86 11.10
N PRO A 101 13.65 8.96 11.81
CA PRO A 101 13.63 8.98 13.28
C PRO A 101 12.26 8.54 13.83
N ALA A 102 12.25 7.81 14.95
CA ALA A 102 11.02 7.40 15.61
C ALA A 102 10.20 8.61 16.06
N ILE A 103 8.87 8.52 15.95
CA ILE A 103 7.95 9.54 16.47
C ILE A 103 7.86 9.43 17.99
N ASP A 104 7.77 10.57 18.66
CA ASP A 104 7.51 10.64 20.10
C ASP A 104 6.01 10.34 20.36
N ASP A 105 5.71 9.66 21.48
CA ASP A 105 4.34 9.35 21.86
C ASP A 105 3.49 10.59 22.15
N ALA A 106 4.11 11.69 22.55
CA ALA A 106 3.45 12.98 22.77
C ALA A 106 3.21 13.78 21.46
N ASP A 107 3.77 13.35 20.34
CA ASP A 107 3.56 14.03 19.06
C ASP A 107 2.07 13.88 18.64
N PRO A 108 1.41 14.97 18.19
CA PRO A 108 0.00 14.93 17.79
C PRO A 108 -0.31 13.98 16.63
N PHE A 109 0.70 13.57 15.86
CA PHE A 109 0.59 12.58 14.79
C PHE A 109 0.99 11.16 15.22
N SER A 110 1.29 10.93 16.51
CA SER A 110 1.56 9.61 17.05
C SER A 110 0.29 8.76 17.11
N GLN A 111 0.44 7.44 16.94
CA GLN A 111 -0.62 6.44 17.12
C GLN A 111 -0.63 5.83 18.53
N ALA A 112 0.15 6.32 19.47
CA ALA A 112 0.28 5.77 20.82
C ALA A 112 -1.06 5.64 21.58
N HIS A 113 -2.02 6.52 21.26
CA HIS A 113 -3.36 6.53 21.89
C HIS A 113 -4.49 6.21 20.90
N ASP A 114 -4.17 5.70 19.71
CA ASP A 114 -5.17 5.35 18.72
C ASP A 114 -5.76 3.96 19.00
N ALA A 115 -7.05 3.90 19.26
CA ALA A 115 -7.77 2.68 19.60
C ALA A 115 -7.63 1.56 18.54
N ARG A 116 -7.37 1.91 17.28
CA ARG A 116 -7.17 0.94 16.19
C ARG A 116 -5.92 0.08 16.39
N TYR A 117 -4.96 0.56 17.18
CA TYR A 117 -3.67 -0.09 17.41
C TYR A 117 -3.44 -0.45 18.88
N ALA A 118 -4.47 -0.33 19.73
CA ALA A 118 -4.35 -0.59 21.16
C ALA A 118 -3.83 -2.01 21.47
N ASP A 119 -4.27 -3.00 20.70
CA ASP A 119 -3.85 -4.40 20.87
C ASP A 119 -2.36 -4.65 20.53
N LEU A 120 -1.71 -3.72 19.85
CA LEU A 120 -0.30 -3.82 19.52
C LEU A 120 0.60 -3.41 20.70
N GLY A 121 0.13 -2.54 21.57
CA GLY A 121 0.91 -2.03 22.68
C GLY A 121 2.28 -1.52 22.22
N ALA A 122 3.34 -1.99 22.85
CA ALA A 122 4.72 -1.63 22.52
C ALA A 122 5.19 -2.12 21.13
N ALA A 123 4.46 -3.04 20.49
CA ALA A 123 4.78 -3.52 19.15
C ALA A 123 4.25 -2.61 18.03
N ALA A 124 3.48 -1.56 18.37
CA ALA A 124 3.05 -0.57 17.40
C ALA A 124 4.28 0.15 16.81
N PRO A 125 4.41 0.22 15.46
CA PRO A 125 5.57 0.87 14.86
C PRO A 125 5.60 2.36 15.19
N LYS A 126 6.77 2.87 15.56
CA LYS A 126 7.04 4.31 15.72
C LYS A 126 7.81 4.91 14.55
N THR A 127 8.31 4.06 13.68
CA THR A 127 8.98 4.37 12.41
C THR A 127 9.15 3.09 11.62
N GLU A 128 9.24 3.18 10.29
CA GLU A 128 9.49 2.02 9.43
C GLU A 128 10.34 2.42 8.20
N CYS A 129 11.24 1.53 7.81
CA CYS A 129 11.75 1.42 6.46
C CYS A 129 10.91 0.38 5.66
N LEU A 130 11.23 0.18 4.38
CA LEU A 130 10.48 -0.79 3.56
C LEU A 130 10.66 -2.25 4.04
N LYS A 131 11.84 -2.58 4.57
CA LYS A 131 12.13 -3.89 5.18
C LYS A 131 11.18 -4.20 6.34
N ASP A 132 10.88 -3.21 7.19
CA ASP A 132 9.95 -3.37 8.31
C ASP A 132 8.53 -3.62 7.81
N VAL A 133 8.11 -2.90 6.76
CA VAL A 133 6.80 -3.12 6.11
C VAL A 133 6.69 -4.55 5.58
N ILE A 134 7.73 -5.06 4.93
CA ILE A 134 7.77 -6.46 4.44
C ILE A 134 7.65 -7.42 5.62
N THR A 135 8.41 -7.20 6.68
CA THR A 135 8.43 -8.07 7.88
C THR A 135 7.04 -8.21 8.50
N ARG A 136 6.26 -7.12 8.57
CA ARG A 136 4.89 -7.19 9.12
C ARG A 136 3.84 -7.67 8.12
N MET A 137 4.06 -7.47 6.83
CA MET A 137 3.11 -7.82 5.77
C MET A 137 3.14 -9.31 5.42
N LEU A 138 4.32 -9.94 5.37
CA LEU A 138 4.46 -11.34 4.95
C LEU A 138 3.67 -12.33 5.82
N PRO A 139 3.64 -12.23 7.15
CA PRO A 139 2.77 -13.11 7.94
C PRO A 139 1.29 -12.97 7.57
N TYR A 140 0.82 -11.76 7.24
CA TYR A 140 -0.55 -11.55 6.79
C TYR A 140 -0.82 -12.12 5.39
N TRP A 141 0.17 -12.04 4.50
CA TRP A 141 0.12 -12.71 3.21
C TRP A 141 -0.10 -14.21 3.39
N ASP A 142 0.74 -14.86 4.21
CA ASP A 142 0.71 -16.31 4.42
C ASP A 142 -0.56 -16.78 5.17
N GLU A 143 -1.00 -16.03 6.19
CA GLU A 143 -2.05 -16.43 7.11
C GLU A 143 -3.46 -16.01 6.66
N ALA A 144 -3.57 -14.97 5.83
CA ALA A 144 -4.87 -14.41 5.45
C ALA A 144 -5.11 -14.38 3.93
N ILE A 145 -4.14 -13.95 3.13
CA ILE A 145 -4.32 -13.79 1.68
C ILE A 145 -4.17 -15.14 0.97
N VAL A 146 -3.11 -15.88 1.26
CA VAL A 146 -2.87 -17.20 0.65
C VAL A 146 -4.02 -18.20 0.91
N PRO A 147 -4.64 -18.28 2.10
CA PRO A 147 -5.82 -19.11 2.29
C PRO A 147 -7.01 -18.76 1.41
N ASP A 148 -7.26 -17.47 1.17
CA ASP A 148 -8.32 -17.05 0.25
C ASP A 148 -7.98 -17.43 -1.21
N LEU A 149 -6.73 -17.28 -1.62
CA LEU A 149 -6.26 -17.73 -2.94
C LEU A 149 -6.36 -19.26 -3.08
N LYS A 150 -6.00 -20.03 -2.05
CA LYS A 150 -6.16 -21.50 -2.03
C LYS A 150 -7.61 -21.94 -2.15
N ALA A 151 -8.53 -21.14 -1.64
CA ALA A 151 -9.97 -21.37 -1.78
C ALA A 151 -10.51 -21.00 -3.19
N GLY A 152 -9.63 -20.62 -4.14
CA GLY A 152 -10.00 -20.27 -5.50
C GLY A 152 -10.60 -18.87 -5.65
N LYS A 153 -10.49 -18.01 -4.64
CA LYS A 153 -11.04 -16.66 -4.66
C LYS A 153 -10.15 -15.70 -5.46
N ARG A 154 -10.80 -14.76 -6.16
CA ARG A 154 -10.14 -13.56 -6.66
C ARG A 154 -10.00 -12.57 -5.52
N VAL A 155 -8.77 -12.26 -5.17
CA VAL A 155 -8.42 -11.38 -4.06
C VAL A 155 -8.13 -9.98 -4.60
N LEU A 156 -8.81 -8.97 -4.08
CA LEU A 156 -8.47 -7.56 -4.28
C LEU A 156 -7.73 -7.05 -3.04
N VAL A 157 -6.56 -6.45 -3.24
CA VAL A 157 -5.81 -5.77 -2.18
C VAL A 157 -5.85 -4.26 -2.44
N THR A 158 -6.51 -3.52 -1.56
CA THR A 158 -6.50 -2.05 -1.59
C THR A 158 -5.66 -1.54 -0.43
N ALA A 159 -4.49 -1.01 -0.75
CA ALA A 159 -3.51 -0.61 0.27
C ALA A 159 -2.76 0.67 -0.15
N HIS A 160 -1.46 0.75 0.07
CA HIS A 160 -0.69 1.97 -0.06
C HIS A 160 0.59 1.73 -0.86
N GLY A 161 1.22 2.82 -1.32
CA GLY A 161 2.41 2.73 -2.16
C GLY A 161 3.49 1.82 -1.59
N ASN A 162 3.87 1.97 -0.31
CA ASN A 162 4.93 1.14 0.26
C ASN A 162 4.47 -0.28 0.62
N SER A 163 3.24 -0.47 1.11
CA SER A 163 2.74 -1.84 1.37
C SER A 163 2.55 -2.63 0.08
N LEU A 164 2.09 -2.01 -1.01
CA LEU A 164 2.00 -2.64 -2.31
C LEU A 164 3.38 -2.90 -2.93
N ARG A 165 4.36 -1.98 -2.75
CA ARG A 165 5.76 -2.23 -3.15
C ARG A 165 6.34 -3.44 -2.42
N ALA A 166 6.05 -3.59 -1.12
CA ALA A 166 6.45 -4.75 -0.35
C ALA A 166 5.85 -6.05 -0.92
N LEU A 167 4.56 -6.03 -1.27
CA LEU A 167 3.88 -7.18 -1.87
C LEU A 167 4.43 -7.51 -3.26
N VAL A 168 4.61 -6.53 -4.11
CA VAL A 168 5.19 -6.70 -5.46
C VAL A 168 6.63 -7.23 -5.37
N LYS A 169 7.45 -6.71 -4.45
CA LYS A 169 8.79 -7.22 -4.19
C LYS A 169 8.78 -8.71 -3.84
N HIS A 170 7.85 -9.12 -2.98
CA HIS A 170 7.69 -10.52 -2.59
C HIS A 170 7.26 -11.40 -3.78
N LEU A 171 6.26 -10.96 -4.54
CA LEU A 171 5.73 -11.72 -5.68
C LEU A 171 6.77 -11.90 -6.79
N ASP A 172 7.40 -10.81 -7.21
CA ASP A 172 8.32 -10.80 -8.36
C ASP A 172 9.75 -11.19 -8.01
N GLY A 173 10.08 -11.32 -6.73
CA GLY A 173 11.44 -11.61 -6.27
C GLY A 173 12.42 -10.46 -6.56
N ILE A 174 11.96 -9.20 -6.47
CA ILE A 174 12.77 -8.00 -6.71
C ILE A 174 13.86 -7.89 -5.65
N THR A 175 15.09 -7.56 -6.04
CA THR A 175 16.21 -7.41 -5.11
C THR A 175 16.05 -6.19 -4.21
N ASP A 176 16.81 -6.12 -3.11
CA ASP A 176 16.82 -4.96 -2.21
C ASP A 176 17.35 -3.70 -2.92
N ALA A 177 18.27 -3.87 -3.86
CA ALA A 177 18.82 -2.77 -4.65
C ALA A 177 17.81 -2.23 -5.67
N ASP A 178 17.02 -3.11 -6.31
CA ASP A 178 16.13 -2.72 -7.40
C ASP A 178 14.80 -2.15 -6.91
N ILE A 179 14.39 -2.47 -5.67
CA ILE A 179 13.10 -2.04 -5.14
C ILE A 179 12.95 -0.51 -5.03
N ALA A 180 14.06 0.22 -4.91
CA ALA A 180 14.05 1.68 -4.88
C ALA A 180 13.46 2.29 -6.16
N GLY A 181 13.64 1.63 -7.29
CA GLY A 181 13.12 2.06 -8.61
C GLY A 181 11.66 1.71 -8.86
N VAL A 182 11.04 0.88 -8.03
CA VAL A 182 9.64 0.47 -8.22
C VAL A 182 8.68 1.54 -7.74
N ASN A 183 7.81 2.00 -8.63
CA ASN A 183 6.75 2.96 -8.35
C ASN A 183 5.39 2.34 -8.63
N ILE A 184 4.46 2.45 -7.69
CA ILE A 184 3.09 1.97 -7.83
C ILE A 184 2.18 3.19 -8.06
N PRO A 185 1.52 3.31 -9.21
CA PRO A 185 0.59 4.40 -9.48
C PRO A 185 -0.69 4.23 -8.67
N THR A 186 -1.38 5.34 -8.40
CA THR A 186 -2.68 5.34 -7.73
C THR A 186 -3.80 5.04 -8.71
N GLY A 187 -4.87 4.39 -8.25
CA GLY A 187 -6.13 4.26 -8.97
C GLY A 187 -6.14 3.28 -10.14
N ILE A 188 -5.00 2.68 -10.52
CA ILE A 188 -4.91 1.76 -11.65
C ILE A 188 -4.66 0.34 -11.11
N PRO A 189 -5.60 -0.60 -11.29
CA PRO A 189 -5.41 -1.96 -10.83
C PRO A 189 -4.23 -2.66 -11.51
N LEU A 190 -3.40 -3.31 -10.70
CA LEU A 190 -2.32 -4.20 -11.12
C LEU A 190 -2.77 -5.65 -10.92
N TYR A 191 -2.97 -6.36 -12.00
CA TYR A 191 -3.44 -7.74 -12.01
C TYR A 191 -2.27 -8.73 -12.01
N TYR A 192 -2.30 -9.69 -11.10
CA TYR A 192 -1.40 -10.84 -11.07
C TYR A 192 -2.17 -12.13 -11.26
N LYS A 193 -1.77 -12.92 -12.24
CA LYS A 193 -2.12 -14.33 -12.33
C LYS A 193 -1.03 -15.13 -11.63
N LEU A 194 -1.40 -15.90 -10.62
CA LEU A 194 -0.47 -16.73 -9.83
C LEU A 194 -0.58 -18.19 -10.24
N ASP A 195 0.54 -18.91 -10.15
CA ASP A 195 0.60 -20.37 -10.32
C ASP A 195 0.19 -21.10 -9.03
N GLU A 196 0.31 -22.43 -9.03
CA GLU A 196 -0.02 -23.31 -7.90
C GLU A 196 0.84 -23.07 -6.65
N ASN A 197 2.02 -22.42 -6.82
CA ASN A 197 2.93 -22.04 -5.75
C ASN A 197 2.79 -20.56 -5.35
N PHE A 198 1.72 -19.89 -5.81
CA PHE A 198 1.47 -18.45 -5.59
C PHE A 198 2.57 -17.54 -6.13
N LYS A 199 3.28 -17.99 -7.20
CA LYS A 199 4.24 -17.17 -7.93
C LYS A 199 3.60 -16.57 -9.16
N PRO A 200 3.96 -15.34 -9.54
CA PRO A 200 3.46 -14.72 -10.75
C PRO A 200 3.77 -15.55 -12.00
N VAL A 201 2.76 -15.82 -12.80
CA VAL A 201 2.93 -16.43 -14.14
C VAL A 201 3.71 -15.47 -15.05
N VAL A 202 3.44 -14.16 -14.91
CA VAL A 202 4.19 -13.08 -15.57
C VAL A 202 4.69 -12.12 -14.50
N LYS A 203 6.01 -11.95 -14.42
CA LYS A 203 6.62 -10.97 -13.51
C LYS A 203 6.17 -9.55 -13.85
N GLY A 204 5.94 -8.74 -12.82
CA GLY A 204 5.44 -7.38 -12.95
C GLY A 204 3.92 -7.29 -13.10
N GLY A 205 3.23 -8.42 -13.30
CA GLY A 205 1.79 -8.42 -13.51
C GLY A 205 1.36 -7.66 -14.76
N GLU A 206 0.09 -7.25 -14.80
CA GLU A 206 -0.51 -6.47 -15.88
C GLU A 206 -1.32 -5.32 -15.30
N TYR A 207 -0.99 -4.08 -15.63
CA TYR A 207 -1.85 -2.94 -15.34
C TYR A 207 -3.06 -2.95 -16.27
N LEU A 208 -4.27 -2.72 -15.73
CA LEU A 208 -5.50 -2.75 -16.54
C LEU A 208 -5.59 -1.57 -17.51
N ASP A 209 -4.87 -0.49 -17.24
CA ASP A 209 -4.60 0.61 -18.17
C ASP A 209 -3.08 0.87 -18.21
N PRO A 210 -2.32 0.20 -19.10
CA PRO A 210 -0.87 0.30 -19.16
C PRO A 210 -0.36 1.70 -19.49
N GLU A 211 -1.07 2.44 -20.36
CA GLU A 211 -0.65 3.78 -20.77
C GLU A 211 -0.82 4.78 -19.62
N ALA A 212 -1.97 4.77 -18.96
CA ALA A 212 -2.19 5.61 -17.78
C ALA A 212 -1.23 5.24 -16.65
N ALA A 213 -0.93 3.95 -16.45
CA ALA A 213 0.03 3.49 -15.45
C ALA A 213 1.44 4.03 -15.72
N LYS A 214 1.91 4.00 -16.97
CA LYS A 214 3.22 4.52 -17.37
C LYS A 214 3.34 6.01 -17.07
N ILE A 215 2.33 6.80 -17.41
CA ILE A 215 2.29 8.25 -17.15
C ILE A 215 2.30 8.51 -15.63
N ALA A 216 1.46 7.79 -14.87
CA ALA A 216 1.36 7.96 -13.44
C ALA A 216 2.63 7.52 -12.69
N MET A 217 3.29 6.44 -13.12
CA MET A 217 4.59 6.02 -12.56
C MET A 217 5.67 7.07 -12.78
N ALA A 218 5.74 7.68 -13.96
CA ALA A 218 6.66 8.78 -14.23
C ALA A 218 6.40 9.99 -13.32
N ALA A 219 5.13 10.34 -13.09
CA ALA A 219 4.76 11.41 -12.17
C ALA A 219 5.14 11.12 -10.71
N VAL A 220 5.00 9.86 -10.26
CA VAL A 220 5.44 9.44 -8.92
C VAL A 220 6.96 9.50 -8.78
N ALA A 221 7.70 9.08 -9.82
CA ALA A 221 9.16 9.17 -9.84
C ALA A 221 9.66 10.62 -9.75
N ALA A 222 8.99 11.56 -10.43
CA ALA A 222 9.33 12.99 -10.41
C ALA A 222 9.05 13.70 -9.06
N GLN A 223 8.26 13.09 -8.17
CA GLN A 223 7.96 13.64 -6.83
C GLN A 223 8.97 13.17 -5.76
N GLY A 224 9.87 12.31 -6.11
CA GLY A 224 10.91 11.69 -5.28
C GLY A 224 12.23 12.36 -5.43
#